data_0234841e9327d0bed2a29dac0d526b3e
#
_entry.id   0234841e9327d0bed2a29dac0d526b3e
#
_cell.length_a   1.000
_cell.length_b   1.000
_cell.length_c   1.000
_cell.angle_alpha   90.00
_cell.angle_beta   90.00
_cell.angle_gamma   90.00
#
_symmetry.space_group_name_H-M   'P 1'
#
loop_
_entity.id
_entity.type
_entity.pdbx_description
1 polymer ?
#
loop_
_entity_poly.entity_id
_entity_poly.type
_entity_poly.pdbx_seq_one_letter_code
_entity_poly.pdbx_strand_id
1 'polypeptide(L)'
;MWTELRREFIFAWRDQACRWTSLLALGLSICALILGSAEINHQHEELSGLKAAVSKEREQALADRTDPGDIAYQVFHLTYDEPTSLAFAAVGLRDELPWKHRLRMLALEGQIYETDTGNPELAALGQLDFAFLISMLLPLFAIGLLFDLQAKERRAGRYELLCATSIFGERLFLIRAALRSIVLLFALALPFGYMATIHKVPLPSGLGVLAAILLHILFWMLVCYAITKRQVGGVTAALILLGIWIFFAVVVPVLGKARVDEQISVPHGGDILLTQRETVNAAWDLPKSSTMKPFLATHPEWVVHAQIDRPFEWKWYYAFQQVGDQAAAPISEALYAGMSTKDEAMGRIAWLSPPLLTYRTLTTLARTDVPQHLHYIHCARDFHASLRQFYYPMLFGKEAFSLEEFIPQLPRFEPCTEH
;
A
#
# COMPACT_ATOMS: atom_id res chain seq x y z
N MET A 1 20.52 41.19 -12.32
CA MET A 1 20.02 39.83 -12.10
C MET A 1 18.96 39.76 -11.00
N TRP A 2 19.26 40.12 -9.75
CA TRP A 2 18.30 40.07 -8.63
C TRP A 2 17.05 40.96 -8.85
N THR A 3 17.20 42.16 -9.39
CA THR A 3 16.09 43.08 -9.69
C THR A 3 15.12 42.49 -10.74
N GLU A 4 15.63 41.81 -11.78
CA GLU A 4 14.79 41.16 -12.77
C GLU A 4 14.09 39.90 -12.22
N LEU A 5 14.79 39.06 -11.49
CA LEU A 5 14.15 37.90 -10.84
C LEU A 5 13.03 38.33 -9.89
N ARG A 6 13.24 39.38 -9.09
CA ARG A 6 12.20 39.95 -8.25
C ARG A 6 11.02 40.48 -9.05
N ARG A 7 11.28 41.13 -10.19
CA ARG A 7 10.23 41.63 -11.09
C ARG A 7 9.41 40.46 -11.66
N GLU A 8 10.06 39.41 -12.14
CA GLU A 8 9.37 38.25 -12.71
C GLU A 8 8.58 37.49 -11.63
N PHE A 9 9.08 37.42 -10.40
CA PHE A 9 8.32 36.84 -9.27
C PHE A 9 7.05 37.68 -8.96
N ILE A 10 7.15 39.01 -8.95
CA ILE A 10 5.99 39.90 -8.75
C ILE A 10 4.98 39.73 -9.89
N PHE A 11 5.43 39.57 -11.15
CA PHE A 11 4.55 39.29 -12.27
C PHE A 11 3.85 37.96 -12.15
N ALA A 12 4.56 36.89 -11.75
CA ALA A 12 3.96 35.60 -11.51
C ALA A 12 2.87 35.68 -10.42
N TRP A 13 3.14 36.41 -9.32
CA TRP A 13 2.17 36.60 -8.23
C TRP A 13 0.97 37.48 -8.61
N ARG A 14 1.12 38.41 -9.53
CA ARG A 14 0.04 39.27 -10.04
C ARG A 14 -0.84 38.55 -11.07
N ASP A 15 -0.38 37.48 -11.67
CA ASP A 15 -1.16 36.66 -12.60
C ASP A 15 -2.24 35.88 -11.81
N GLN A 16 -3.51 36.18 -12.10
CA GLN A 16 -4.65 35.55 -11.43
C GLN A 16 -4.64 34.04 -11.59
N ALA A 17 -4.32 33.53 -12.78
CA ALA A 17 -4.25 32.10 -13.04
C ALA A 17 -3.18 31.43 -12.17
N CYS A 18 -1.99 32.06 -12.05
CA CYS A 18 -0.91 31.54 -11.21
C CYS A 18 -1.33 31.49 -9.74
N ARG A 19 -1.95 32.56 -9.22
CA ARG A 19 -2.41 32.61 -7.82
C ARG A 19 -3.44 31.55 -7.50
N TRP A 20 -4.52 31.49 -8.31
CA TRP A 20 -5.61 30.55 -8.06
C TRP A 20 -5.18 29.09 -8.19
N THR A 21 -4.37 28.76 -9.20
CA THR A 21 -3.82 27.39 -9.36
C THR A 21 -2.92 27.01 -8.18
N SER A 22 -2.06 27.94 -7.72
CA SER A 22 -1.18 27.68 -6.57
C SER A 22 -1.96 27.58 -5.26
N LEU A 23 -2.99 28.40 -5.04
CA LEU A 23 -3.85 28.33 -3.89
C LEU A 23 -4.70 27.04 -3.88
N LEU A 24 -5.18 26.63 -5.04
CA LEU A 24 -5.90 25.35 -5.19
C LEU A 24 -4.97 24.16 -4.88
N ALA A 25 -3.74 24.17 -5.42
CA ALA A 25 -2.75 23.13 -5.13
C ALA A 25 -2.41 23.08 -3.63
N LEU A 26 -2.22 24.24 -3.00
CA LEU A 26 -1.99 24.34 -1.55
C LEU A 26 -3.19 23.78 -0.75
N GLY A 27 -4.42 24.20 -1.08
CA GLY A 27 -5.63 23.77 -0.40
C GLY A 27 -5.84 22.25 -0.53
N LEU A 28 -5.67 21.70 -1.73
CA LEU A 28 -5.77 20.27 -1.95
C LEU A 28 -4.64 19.48 -1.26
N SER A 29 -3.42 20.04 -1.21
CA SER A 29 -2.31 19.43 -0.47
C SER A 29 -2.63 19.33 1.03
N ILE A 30 -3.12 20.42 1.63
CA ILE A 30 -3.54 20.42 3.03
C ILE A 30 -4.68 19.42 3.25
N CYS A 31 -5.69 19.42 2.39
CA CYS A 31 -6.83 18.50 2.48
C CYS A 31 -6.38 17.04 2.41
N ALA A 32 -5.59 16.67 1.40
CA ALA A 32 -5.10 15.31 1.23
C ALA A 32 -4.25 14.81 2.41
N LEU A 33 -3.39 15.68 2.95
CA LEU A 33 -2.57 15.34 4.12
C LEU A 33 -3.40 15.21 5.41
N ILE A 34 -4.45 16.02 5.58
CA ILE A 34 -5.37 15.91 6.73
C ILE A 34 -6.17 14.61 6.61
N LEU A 35 -6.70 14.28 5.42
CA LEU A 35 -7.46 13.05 5.20
C LEU A 35 -6.59 11.82 5.44
N GLY A 36 -5.39 11.78 4.87
CA GLY A 36 -4.45 10.67 5.12
C GLY A 36 -4.05 10.55 6.59
N SER A 37 -3.82 11.68 7.28
CA SER A 37 -3.53 11.67 8.72
C SER A 37 -4.72 11.17 9.55
N ALA A 38 -5.94 11.56 9.19
CA ALA A 38 -7.16 11.10 9.86
C ALA A 38 -7.34 9.58 9.70
N GLU A 39 -7.10 9.06 8.48
CA GLU A 39 -7.17 7.62 8.19
C GLU A 39 -6.14 6.83 9.03
N ILE A 40 -4.88 7.26 9.05
CA ILE A 40 -3.85 6.57 9.83
C ILE A 40 -4.11 6.64 11.34
N ASN A 41 -4.62 7.77 11.84
CA ASN A 41 -5.04 7.88 13.24
C ASN A 41 -6.20 6.93 13.55
N HIS A 42 -7.18 6.82 12.66
CA HIS A 42 -8.28 5.86 12.78
C HIS A 42 -7.77 4.41 12.85
N GLN A 43 -6.82 4.02 11.96
CA GLN A 43 -6.20 2.70 12.01
C GLN A 43 -5.46 2.44 13.34
N HIS A 44 -4.76 3.43 13.90
CA HIS A 44 -4.11 3.30 15.22
C HIS A 44 -5.13 3.15 16.35
N GLU A 45 -6.21 3.92 16.35
CA GLU A 45 -7.28 3.79 17.35
C GLU A 45 -7.97 2.44 17.27
N GLU A 46 -8.31 1.99 16.06
CA GLU A 46 -8.89 0.68 15.81
C GLU A 46 -7.97 -0.44 16.30
N LEU A 47 -6.68 -0.37 15.96
CA LEU A 47 -5.68 -1.36 16.40
C LEU A 47 -5.58 -1.42 17.93
N SER A 48 -5.56 -0.27 18.59
CA SER A 48 -5.51 -0.21 20.05
C SER A 48 -6.75 -0.82 20.71
N GLY A 49 -7.93 -0.54 20.15
CA GLY A 49 -9.20 -1.14 20.57
C GLY A 49 -9.24 -2.66 20.38
N LEU A 50 -8.76 -3.14 19.22
CA LEU A 50 -8.68 -4.57 18.92
C LEU A 50 -7.68 -5.30 19.83
N LYS A 51 -6.51 -4.73 20.10
CA LYS A 51 -5.53 -5.30 21.05
C LYS A 51 -6.15 -5.47 22.43
N ALA A 52 -6.90 -4.49 22.92
CA ALA A 52 -7.58 -4.56 24.22
C ALA A 52 -8.71 -5.61 24.21
N ALA A 53 -9.52 -5.67 23.16
CA ALA A 53 -10.61 -6.63 23.00
C ALA A 53 -10.09 -8.07 22.97
N VAL A 54 -9.08 -8.34 22.13
CA VAL A 54 -8.46 -9.69 22.02
C VAL A 54 -7.78 -10.10 23.31
N SER A 55 -7.16 -9.17 24.06
CA SER A 55 -6.59 -9.48 25.39
C SER A 55 -7.67 -9.93 26.36
N LYS A 56 -8.80 -9.22 26.44
CA LYS A 56 -9.93 -9.55 27.30
C LYS A 56 -10.58 -10.89 26.91
N GLU A 57 -10.82 -11.11 25.61
CA GLU A 57 -11.35 -12.40 25.11
C GLU A 57 -10.41 -13.56 25.47
N ARG A 58 -9.10 -13.37 25.36
CA ARG A 58 -8.09 -14.36 25.73
C ARG A 58 -8.16 -14.68 27.22
N GLU A 59 -8.21 -13.67 28.09
CA GLU A 59 -8.33 -13.88 29.54
C GLU A 59 -9.60 -14.67 29.86
N GLN A 60 -10.74 -14.36 29.25
CA GLN A 60 -11.99 -15.10 29.43
C GLN A 60 -11.88 -16.54 28.90
N ALA A 61 -11.28 -16.74 27.73
CA ALA A 61 -11.10 -18.07 27.16
C ALA A 61 -10.20 -18.97 28.04
N LEU A 62 -9.21 -18.38 28.68
CA LEU A 62 -8.29 -19.13 29.58
C LEU A 62 -8.88 -19.41 30.97
N ALA A 63 -9.76 -18.55 31.50
CA ALA A 63 -10.32 -18.70 32.83
C ALA A 63 -11.21 -19.95 32.97
N ASP A 64 -11.92 -20.34 31.92
CA ASP A 64 -12.97 -21.39 31.98
C ASP A 64 -12.50 -22.72 31.37
N ARG A 65 -11.25 -22.86 30.90
CA ARG A 65 -10.80 -24.03 30.15
C ARG A 65 -9.54 -24.66 30.70
N THR A 66 -9.51 -25.99 30.63
CA THR A 66 -8.37 -26.79 31.08
C THR A 66 -7.79 -27.71 30.00
N ASP A 67 -8.42 -27.75 28.82
CA ASP A 67 -7.97 -28.58 27.71
C ASP A 67 -7.24 -27.70 26.67
N PRO A 68 -5.98 -28.01 26.33
CA PRO A 68 -5.19 -27.19 25.39
C PRO A 68 -5.79 -27.12 23.98
N GLY A 69 -6.52 -28.14 23.55
CA GLY A 69 -7.17 -28.16 22.26
C GLY A 69 -8.39 -27.24 22.22
N ASP A 70 -9.18 -27.19 23.29
CA ASP A 70 -10.30 -26.25 23.41
C ASP A 70 -9.80 -24.81 23.50
N ILE A 71 -8.72 -24.57 24.24
CA ILE A 71 -8.07 -23.26 24.32
C ILE A 71 -7.62 -22.80 22.91
N ALA A 72 -6.92 -23.66 22.16
CA ALA A 72 -6.47 -23.36 20.81
C ALA A 72 -7.61 -23.06 19.83
N TYR A 73 -8.80 -23.63 20.08
CA TYR A 73 -10.01 -23.37 19.27
C TYR A 73 -10.65 -22.02 19.59
N GLN A 74 -10.63 -21.58 20.84
CA GLN A 74 -11.34 -20.39 21.31
C GLN A 74 -10.47 -19.13 21.30
N VAL A 75 -9.16 -19.29 21.52
CA VAL A 75 -8.26 -18.13 21.62
C VAL A 75 -7.96 -17.56 20.24
N PHE A 76 -8.31 -16.29 20.08
CA PHE A 76 -7.92 -15.50 18.92
C PHE A 76 -6.58 -14.78 19.14
N HIS A 77 -5.82 -14.72 18.09
CA HIS A 77 -4.58 -13.96 18.01
C HIS A 77 -4.74 -12.87 16.95
N LEU A 78 -4.39 -11.65 17.30
CA LEU A 78 -4.41 -10.52 16.37
C LEU A 78 -3.04 -10.41 15.69
N THR A 79 -3.02 -10.49 14.38
CA THR A 79 -1.88 -10.10 13.54
C THR A 79 -2.20 -8.79 12.84
N TYR A 80 -1.20 -7.95 12.59
CA TYR A 80 -1.40 -6.62 12.01
C TYR A 80 -0.11 -6.09 11.40
N ASP A 81 -0.27 -5.25 10.39
CA ASP A 81 0.78 -4.40 9.83
C ASP A 81 0.61 -2.99 10.38
N GLU A 82 1.57 -2.53 11.19
CA GLU A 82 1.49 -1.21 11.82
C GLU A 82 1.84 -0.12 10.78
N PRO A 83 0.99 0.92 10.63
CA PRO A 83 1.27 1.97 9.66
C PRO A 83 2.54 2.74 10.01
N THR A 84 3.38 2.99 9.01
CA THR A 84 4.59 3.78 9.19
C THR A 84 4.28 5.24 9.45
N SER A 85 5.26 5.97 9.98
CA SER A 85 5.15 7.42 10.19
C SER A 85 4.93 8.24 8.90
N LEU A 86 5.12 7.63 7.71
CA LEU A 86 4.92 8.26 6.40
C LEU A 86 3.62 7.81 5.72
N ALA A 87 2.91 6.80 6.24
CA ALA A 87 1.70 6.25 5.64
C ALA A 87 0.58 7.30 5.41
N PHE A 88 0.54 8.37 6.21
CA PHE A 88 -0.42 9.47 6.01
C PHE A 88 -0.26 10.20 4.66
N ALA A 89 0.93 10.17 4.06
CA ALA A 89 1.18 10.81 2.77
C ALA A 89 0.88 9.87 1.58
N ALA A 90 0.85 8.57 1.80
CA ALA A 90 0.53 7.57 0.79
C ALA A 90 -0.12 6.36 1.49
N VAL A 91 -1.44 6.36 1.56
CA VAL A 91 -2.20 5.26 2.18
C VAL A 91 -2.06 3.98 1.36
N GLY A 92 -1.99 4.11 0.04
CA GLY A 92 -1.68 3.02 -0.88
C GLY A 92 -2.65 1.85 -0.77
N LEU A 93 -2.11 0.61 -0.72
CA LEU A 93 -2.91 -0.61 -0.67
C LEU A 93 -3.58 -0.89 0.69
N ARG A 94 -3.24 -0.14 1.74
CA ARG A 94 -3.86 -0.32 3.07
C ARG A 94 -5.36 -0.01 3.08
N ASP A 95 -5.85 0.72 2.07
CA ASP A 95 -7.26 0.99 1.86
C ASP A 95 -8.01 -0.18 1.18
N GLU A 96 -7.30 -0.97 0.38
CA GLU A 96 -7.90 -2.04 -0.42
C GLU A 96 -7.61 -3.44 0.13
N LEU A 97 -6.44 -3.65 0.75
CA LEU A 97 -6.00 -4.93 1.26
C LEU A 97 -6.00 -4.97 2.79
N PRO A 98 -6.35 -6.12 3.38
CA PRO A 98 -6.41 -6.24 4.83
C PRO A 98 -5.01 -6.09 5.44
N TRP A 99 -4.90 -5.20 6.41
CA TRP A 99 -3.70 -4.93 7.20
C TRP A 99 -3.74 -5.54 8.59
N LYS A 100 -4.80 -6.32 8.92
CA LYS A 100 -5.01 -7.00 10.19
C LYS A 100 -5.82 -8.28 9.96
N HIS A 101 -5.52 -9.32 10.75
CA HIS A 101 -6.28 -10.56 10.78
C HIS A 101 -6.44 -11.04 12.23
N ARG A 102 -7.59 -11.67 12.51
CA ARG A 102 -7.83 -12.42 13.75
C ARG A 102 -7.67 -13.89 13.43
N LEU A 103 -6.60 -14.49 13.93
CA LEU A 103 -6.23 -15.87 13.62
C LEU A 103 -6.46 -16.77 14.82
N ARG A 104 -6.88 -18.00 14.55
CA ARG A 104 -6.91 -19.11 15.50
C ARG A 104 -6.03 -20.23 14.97
N MET A 105 -5.77 -21.25 15.83
CA MET A 105 -5.02 -22.43 15.42
C MET A 105 -5.84 -23.37 14.50
N LEU A 106 -6.65 -22.84 13.61
CA LEU A 106 -7.38 -23.56 12.56
C LEU A 106 -6.60 -23.48 11.25
N ALA A 107 -7.21 -23.97 10.17
CA ALA A 107 -6.66 -23.78 8.84
C ALA A 107 -6.52 -22.28 8.52
N LEU A 108 -5.31 -21.88 8.15
CA LEU A 108 -4.92 -20.47 8.05
C LEU A 108 -5.45 -19.80 6.78
N GLU A 109 -5.33 -20.48 5.63
CA GLU A 109 -5.63 -19.86 4.33
C GLU A 109 -7.08 -19.34 4.25
N GLY A 110 -8.02 -20.05 4.86
CA GLY A 110 -9.40 -19.59 5.00
C GLY A 110 -9.51 -18.33 5.83
N GLN A 111 -8.75 -18.20 6.91
CA GLN A 111 -8.81 -17.06 7.81
C GLN A 111 -8.19 -15.80 7.19
N ILE A 112 -7.20 -15.95 6.30
CA ILE A 112 -6.60 -14.83 5.55
C ILE A 112 -7.59 -14.28 4.52
N TYR A 113 -8.38 -15.15 3.87
CA TYR A 113 -9.32 -14.76 2.82
C TYR A 113 -10.72 -14.43 3.33
N GLU A 114 -11.09 -14.83 4.55
CA GLU A 114 -12.32 -14.41 5.22
C GLU A 114 -12.13 -13.04 5.87
N THR A 115 -11.96 -12.01 5.06
CA THR A 115 -11.85 -10.64 5.55
C THR A 115 -13.21 -9.93 5.55
N ASP A 116 -13.35 -8.93 6.42
CA ASP A 116 -14.49 -8.03 6.38
C ASP A 116 -14.59 -7.38 5.00
N THR A 117 -15.72 -7.59 4.35
CA THR A 117 -15.99 -6.95 3.06
C THR A 117 -16.35 -5.49 3.31
N GLY A 118 -15.46 -4.58 2.94
CA GLY A 118 -15.77 -3.15 2.86
C GLY A 118 -16.87 -2.88 1.82
N ASN A 119 -17.46 -1.69 1.86
CA ASN A 119 -18.41 -1.27 0.83
C ASN A 119 -17.68 -1.06 -0.51
N PRO A 120 -17.95 -1.89 -1.55
CA PRO A 120 -17.24 -1.80 -2.83
C PRO A 120 -17.44 -0.45 -3.55
N GLU A 121 -18.58 0.22 -3.30
CA GLU A 121 -18.87 1.53 -3.91
C GLU A 121 -17.98 2.62 -3.34
N LEU A 122 -17.67 2.57 -2.04
CA LEU A 122 -16.76 3.51 -1.40
C LEU A 122 -15.31 3.22 -1.79
N ALA A 123 -14.91 1.94 -1.85
CA ALA A 123 -13.58 1.53 -2.31
C ALA A 123 -13.32 1.91 -3.77
N ALA A 124 -14.34 1.85 -4.64
CA ALA A 124 -14.21 2.22 -6.06
C ALA A 124 -13.89 3.70 -6.31
N LEU A 125 -14.22 4.59 -5.36
CA LEU A 125 -13.88 6.02 -5.46
C LEU A 125 -12.41 6.29 -5.15
N GLY A 126 -11.69 5.37 -4.51
CA GLY A 126 -10.34 5.54 -4.01
C GLY A 126 -10.25 6.65 -2.96
N GLN A 127 -9.11 6.75 -2.30
CA GLN A 127 -8.85 7.86 -1.39
C GLN A 127 -8.05 8.97 -2.07
N LEU A 128 -8.45 10.23 -1.85
CA LEU A 128 -7.66 11.38 -2.24
C LEU A 128 -6.52 11.56 -1.24
N ASP A 129 -5.47 10.75 -1.39
CA ASP A 129 -4.26 10.89 -0.61
C ASP A 129 -3.24 11.85 -1.27
N PHE A 130 -2.18 12.16 -0.54
CA PHE A 130 -1.16 13.07 -1.05
C PHE A 130 -0.35 12.43 -2.19
N ALA A 131 -0.17 11.10 -2.20
CA ALA A 131 0.50 10.39 -3.29
C ALA A 131 -0.27 10.52 -4.62
N PHE A 132 -1.59 10.38 -4.59
CA PHE A 132 -2.46 10.62 -5.74
C PHE A 132 -2.38 12.08 -6.22
N LEU A 133 -2.43 13.03 -5.29
CA LEU A 133 -2.31 14.45 -5.62
C LEU A 133 -0.99 14.75 -6.35
N ILE A 134 0.13 14.24 -5.83
CA ILE A 134 1.44 14.45 -6.43
C ILE A 134 1.59 13.74 -7.77
N SER A 135 1.17 12.49 -7.86
CA SER A 135 1.36 11.69 -9.07
C SER A 135 0.42 12.10 -10.21
N MET A 136 -0.88 12.32 -9.91
CA MET A 136 -1.92 12.51 -10.91
C MET A 136 -2.33 13.97 -11.13
N LEU A 137 -2.46 14.77 -10.05
CA LEU A 137 -2.99 16.13 -10.13
C LEU A 137 -1.91 17.20 -10.29
N LEU A 138 -0.70 17.01 -9.77
CA LEU A 138 0.40 17.95 -9.93
C LEU A 138 0.69 18.28 -11.40
N PRO A 139 0.72 17.31 -12.33
CA PRO A 139 0.89 17.59 -13.75
C PRO A 139 -0.14 18.60 -14.30
N LEU A 140 -1.40 18.48 -13.87
CA LEU A 140 -2.46 19.39 -14.29
C LEU A 140 -2.23 20.82 -13.75
N PHE A 141 -1.73 20.96 -12.53
CA PHE A 141 -1.33 22.26 -12.00
C PHE A 141 -0.16 22.84 -12.77
N ALA A 142 0.86 22.03 -13.09
CA ALA A 142 1.99 22.48 -13.91
C ALA A 142 1.54 22.92 -15.30
N ILE A 143 0.66 22.16 -15.94
CA ILE A 143 0.06 22.53 -17.24
C ILE A 143 -0.70 23.83 -17.09
N GLY A 144 -1.59 23.97 -16.11
CA GLY A 144 -2.38 25.19 -15.87
C GLY A 144 -1.53 26.43 -15.65
N LEU A 145 -0.35 26.28 -15.02
CA LEU A 145 0.60 27.37 -14.78
C LEU A 145 1.42 27.77 -16.00
N LEU A 146 1.67 26.83 -16.95
CA LEU A 146 2.73 26.99 -17.94
C LEU A 146 2.26 26.98 -19.40
N PHE A 147 1.05 26.48 -19.70
CA PHE A 147 0.60 26.24 -21.08
C PHE A 147 0.56 27.50 -21.97
N ASP A 148 0.23 28.66 -21.41
CA ASP A 148 0.05 29.92 -22.14
C ASP A 148 1.23 30.92 -21.96
N LEU A 149 2.30 30.50 -21.28
CA LEU A 149 3.39 31.34 -20.83
C LEU A 149 4.05 32.16 -21.98
N GLN A 150 4.28 31.53 -23.11
CA GLN A 150 4.87 32.15 -24.29
C GLN A 150 3.80 32.64 -25.30
N ALA A 151 2.72 31.85 -25.46
CA ALA A 151 1.66 32.16 -26.42
C ALA A 151 0.93 33.46 -26.07
N LYS A 152 0.74 33.77 -24.78
CA LYS A 152 0.15 35.02 -24.30
C LYS A 152 0.98 36.25 -24.75
N GLU A 153 2.31 36.18 -24.59
CA GLU A 153 3.21 37.30 -24.95
C GLU A 153 3.34 37.44 -26.46
N ARG A 154 3.34 36.34 -27.23
CA ARG A 154 3.32 36.36 -28.71
C ARG A 154 2.03 36.98 -29.24
N ARG A 155 0.87 36.59 -28.73
CA ARG A 155 -0.43 37.17 -29.10
C ARG A 155 -0.52 38.67 -28.84
N ALA A 156 0.15 39.11 -27.76
CA ALA A 156 0.22 40.51 -27.41
C ALA A 156 1.33 41.30 -28.13
N GLY A 157 2.09 40.67 -29.04
CA GLY A 157 3.19 41.30 -29.77
C GLY A 157 4.40 41.72 -28.92
N ARG A 158 4.49 41.22 -27.68
CA ARG A 158 5.54 41.62 -26.73
C ARG A 158 6.70 40.64 -26.62
N TYR A 159 6.59 39.45 -27.27
CA TYR A 159 7.59 38.40 -27.14
C TYR A 159 9.00 38.84 -27.53
N GLU A 160 9.17 39.39 -28.71
CA GLU A 160 10.46 39.86 -29.24
C GLU A 160 11.05 40.99 -28.36
N LEU A 161 10.19 41.93 -27.93
CA LEU A 161 10.60 43.04 -27.10
C LEU A 161 11.11 42.54 -25.75
N LEU A 162 10.42 41.57 -25.13
CA LEU A 162 10.83 40.96 -23.88
C LEU A 162 12.16 40.21 -24.00
N CYS A 163 12.36 39.47 -25.08
CA CYS A 163 13.62 38.80 -25.36
C CYS A 163 14.77 39.78 -25.59
N ALA A 164 14.51 40.92 -26.29
CA ALA A 164 15.53 41.91 -26.59
C ALA A 164 15.92 42.78 -25.38
N THR A 165 14.97 43.05 -24.47
CA THR A 165 15.17 43.92 -23.30
C THR A 165 15.59 43.20 -22.03
N SER A 166 15.36 41.88 -21.94
CA SER A 166 15.76 41.09 -20.79
C SER A 166 17.24 40.70 -20.83
N ILE A 167 17.93 40.79 -19.74
CA ILE A 167 19.31 40.26 -19.57
C ILE A 167 19.39 38.74 -19.80
N PHE A 168 18.27 38.04 -19.71
CA PHE A 168 18.16 36.59 -19.93
C PHE A 168 17.88 36.20 -21.38
N GLY A 169 17.52 37.17 -22.25
CA GLY A 169 17.14 36.91 -23.62
C GLY A 169 16.02 35.86 -23.75
N GLU A 170 16.16 34.90 -24.64
CA GLU A 170 15.19 33.81 -24.82
C GLU A 170 15.02 32.93 -23.55
N ARG A 171 16.04 32.86 -22.65
CA ARG A 171 15.96 32.09 -21.39
C ARG A 171 14.98 32.69 -20.38
N LEU A 172 14.47 33.91 -20.63
CA LEU A 172 13.47 34.55 -19.77
C LEU A 172 12.27 33.65 -19.51
N PHE A 173 11.77 32.95 -20.53
CA PHE A 173 10.60 32.07 -20.38
C PHE A 173 10.89 30.79 -19.62
N LEU A 174 12.11 30.28 -19.69
CA LEU A 174 12.55 29.17 -18.82
C LEU A 174 12.60 29.60 -17.33
N ILE A 175 13.11 30.82 -17.07
CA ILE A 175 13.15 31.39 -15.74
C ILE A 175 11.74 31.64 -15.20
N ARG A 176 10.82 32.14 -16.03
CA ARG A 176 9.40 32.28 -15.66
C ARG A 176 8.75 30.92 -15.33
N ALA A 177 9.03 29.90 -16.14
CA ALA A 177 8.56 28.53 -15.87
C ALA A 177 9.12 28.01 -14.55
N ALA A 178 10.42 28.17 -14.31
CA ALA A 178 11.07 27.78 -13.06
C ALA A 178 10.49 28.50 -11.84
N LEU A 179 10.29 29.82 -11.90
CA LEU A 179 9.71 30.59 -10.78
C LEU A 179 8.30 30.14 -10.43
N ARG A 180 7.44 29.86 -11.44
CA ARG A 180 6.09 29.33 -11.21
C ARG A 180 6.13 27.91 -10.63
N SER A 181 7.05 27.08 -11.12
CA SER A 181 7.27 25.72 -10.58
C SER A 181 7.79 25.73 -9.14
N ILE A 182 8.61 26.70 -8.76
CA ILE A 182 9.06 26.90 -7.38
C ILE A 182 7.88 27.26 -6.47
N VAL A 183 6.96 28.13 -6.91
CA VAL A 183 5.74 28.45 -6.16
C VAL A 183 4.89 27.20 -5.94
N LEU A 184 4.73 26.38 -6.99
CA LEU A 184 4.01 25.10 -6.89
C LEU A 184 4.73 24.13 -5.93
N LEU A 185 6.06 24.04 -6.01
CA LEU A 185 6.85 23.22 -5.08
C LEU A 185 6.59 23.62 -3.63
N PHE A 186 6.62 24.90 -3.30
CA PHE A 186 6.34 25.36 -1.94
C PHE A 186 4.89 25.12 -1.52
N ALA A 187 3.92 25.24 -2.43
CA ALA A 187 2.52 24.94 -2.14
C ALA A 187 2.29 23.47 -1.73
N LEU A 188 3.12 22.55 -2.23
CA LEU A 188 3.04 21.12 -1.91
C LEU A 188 3.98 20.71 -0.79
N ALA A 189 5.22 21.21 -0.80
CA ALA A 189 6.27 20.78 0.11
C ALA A 189 6.11 21.36 1.53
N LEU A 190 5.59 22.58 1.70
CA LEU A 190 5.44 23.18 3.03
C LEU A 190 4.40 22.45 3.90
N PRO A 191 3.16 22.16 3.39
CA PRO A 191 2.21 21.37 4.17
C PRO A 191 2.75 19.96 4.48
N PHE A 192 3.39 19.29 3.51
CA PHE A 192 4.02 18.02 3.75
C PHE A 192 5.10 18.09 4.84
N GLY A 193 6.01 19.05 4.74
CA GLY A 193 7.07 19.25 5.75
C GLY A 193 6.52 19.47 7.15
N TYR A 194 5.45 20.27 7.29
CA TYR A 194 4.76 20.45 8.56
C TYR A 194 4.19 19.15 9.12
N MET A 195 3.44 18.39 8.30
CA MET A 195 2.87 17.10 8.73
C MET A 195 3.96 16.05 9.02
N ALA A 196 5.05 16.05 8.24
CA ALA A 196 6.20 15.18 8.48
C ALA A 196 6.85 15.41 9.86
N THR A 197 6.86 16.66 10.36
CA THR A 197 7.33 16.95 11.74
C THR A 197 6.38 16.43 12.80
N ILE A 198 5.06 16.53 12.59
CA ILE A 198 4.02 16.02 13.51
C ILE A 198 4.10 14.50 13.62
N HIS A 199 4.19 13.82 12.49
CA HIS A 199 4.26 12.35 12.43
C HIS A 199 5.67 11.79 12.67
N LYS A 200 6.67 12.66 12.99
CA LYS A 200 8.06 12.25 13.25
C LYS A 200 8.68 11.43 12.14
N VAL A 201 8.41 11.80 10.89
CA VAL A 201 8.95 11.11 9.70
C VAL A 201 10.48 11.15 9.73
N PRO A 202 11.18 10.00 9.52
CA PRO A 202 12.63 9.98 9.41
C PRO A 202 13.11 10.90 8.29
N LEU A 203 14.18 11.64 8.55
CA LEU A 203 14.71 12.63 7.59
C LEU A 203 15.00 12.03 6.19
N PRO A 204 15.60 10.84 6.05
CA PRO A 204 15.84 10.24 4.73
C PRO A 204 14.54 10.00 3.95
N SER A 205 13.50 9.49 4.59
CA SER A 205 12.19 9.22 3.96
C SER A 205 11.50 10.53 3.55
N GLY A 206 11.51 11.55 4.44
CA GLY A 206 10.99 12.88 4.14
C GLY A 206 11.71 13.56 2.96
N LEU A 207 13.04 13.46 2.90
CA LEU A 207 13.83 13.98 1.78
C LEU A 207 13.54 13.19 0.49
N GLY A 208 13.29 11.88 0.58
CA GLY A 208 12.87 11.05 -0.55
C GLY A 208 11.56 11.55 -1.18
N VAL A 209 10.55 11.87 -0.36
CA VAL A 209 9.29 12.45 -0.82
C VAL A 209 9.51 13.82 -1.48
N LEU A 210 10.27 14.70 -0.86
CA LEU A 210 10.59 16.03 -1.43
C LEU A 210 11.34 15.91 -2.77
N ALA A 211 12.26 14.96 -2.88
CA ALA A 211 12.97 14.67 -4.13
C ALA A 211 12.01 14.16 -5.22
N ALA A 212 11.08 13.27 -4.89
CA ALA A 212 10.06 12.78 -5.81
C ALA A 212 9.18 13.93 -6.33
N ILE A 213 8.70 14.82 -5.44
CA ILE A 213 7.92 16.00 -5.81
C ILE A 213 8.75 16.90 -6.76
N LEU A 214 9.99 17.21 -6.39
CA LEU A 214 10.86 18.08 -7.18
C LEU A 214 11.13 17.50 -8.57
N LEU A 215 11.47 16.22 -8.67
CA LEU A 215 11.75 15.56 -9.95
C LEU A 215 10.50 15.51 -10.83
N HIS A 216 9.33 15.27 -10.24
CA HIS A 216 8.08 15.24 -11.00
C HIS A 216 7.68 16.64 -11.51
N ILE A 217 7.83 17.68 -10.69
CA ILE A 217 7.64 19.08 -11.10
C ILE A 217 8.63 19.44 -12.24
N LEU A 218 9.91 19.07 -12.08
CA LEU A 218 10.93 19.37 -13.08
C LEU A 218 10.62 18.70 -14.42
N PHE A 219 10.20 17.44 -14.41
CA PHE A 219 9.79 16.72 -15.62
C PHE A 219 8.66 17.48 -16.33
N TRP A 220 7.57 17.80 -15.64
CA TRP A 220 6.42 18.46 -16.25
C TRP A 220 6.72 19.90 -16.67
N MET A 221 7.56 20.62 -15.91
CA MET A 221 8.07 21.94 -16.29
C MET A 221 8.80 21.85 -17.64
N LEU A 222 9.69 20.89 -17.82
CA LEU A 222 10.45 20.71 -19.05
C LEU A 222 9.54 20.32 -20.23
N VAL A 223 8.56 19.43 -20.03
CA VAL A 223 7.57 19.06 -21.04
C VAL A 223 6.75 20.28 -21.47
N CYS A 224 6.21 21.04 -20.51
CA CYS A 224 5.45 22.27 -20.79
C CYS A 224 6.30 23.28 -21.54
N TYR A 225 7.54 23.53 -21.11
CA TYR A 225 8.46 24.43 -21.75
C TYR A 225 8.78 24.01 -23.19
N ALA A 226 9.04 22.73 -23.43
CA ALA A 226 9.34 22.19 -24.76
C ALA A 226 8.17 22.35 -25.74
N ILE A 227 6.93 22.16 -25.31
CA ILE A 227 5.73 22.33 -26.14
C ILE A 227 5.48 23.83 -26.42
N THR A 228 5.53 24.66 -25.37
CA THR A 228 5.23 26.11 -25.54
C THR A 228 6.29 26.83 -26.38
N LYS A 229 7.54 26.35 -26.39
CA LYS A 229 8.60 26.86 -27.26
C LYS A 229 8.30 26.70 -28.76
N ARG A 230 7.48 25.71 -29.15
CA ARG A 230 7.17 25.38 -30.56
C ARG A 230 6.22 26.36 -31.26
N GLN A 231 5.99 27.56 -30.71
CA GLN A 231 5.19 28.65 -31.30
C GLN A 231 3.70 28.27 -31.56
N VAL A 232 3.17 27.29 -30.85
CA VAL A 232 1.76 26.92 -30.92
C VAL A 232 0.89 27.89 -30.13
N GLY A 233 -0.38 28.01 -30.49
CA GLY A 233 -1.36 28.80 -29.72
C GLY A 233 -1.60 28.20 -28.32
N GLY A 234 -1.99 29.03 -27.35
CA GLY A 234 -2.18 28.57 -25.97
C GLY A 234 -3.17 27.41 -25.82
N VAL A 235 -4.33 27.49 -26.53
CA VAL A 235 -5.32 26.40 -26.52
C VAL A 235 -4.73 25.11 -27.09
N THR A 236 -4.02 25.20 -28.22
CA THR A 236 -3.36 24.03 -28.84
C THR A 236 -2.29 23.45 -27.91
N ALA A 237 -1.49 24.29 -27.24
CA ALA A 237 -0.52 23.84 -26.26
C ALA A 237 -1.18 23.12 -25.10
N ALA A 238 -2.29 23.63 -24.57
CA ALA A 238 -3.04 22.99 -23.49
C ALA A 238 -3.58 21.62 -23.92
N LEU A 239 -4.16 21.50 -25.09
CA LEU A 239 -4.69 20.23 -25.62
C LEU A 239 -3.58 19.19 -25.83
N ILE A 240 -2.43 19.59 -26.37
CA ILE A 240 -1.28 18.69 -26.53
C ILE A 240 -0.77 18.21 -25.14
N LEU A 241 -0.61 19.13 -24.19
CA LEU A 241 -0.13 18.81 -22.85
C LEU A 241 -1.10 17.91 -22.08
N LEU A 242 -2.41 18.15 -22.19
CA LEU A 242 -3.43 17.25 -21.64
C LEU A 242 -3.41 15.87 -22.31
N GLY A 243 -3.22 15.81 -23.62
CA GLY A 243 -3.05 14.54 -24.33
C GLY A 243 -1.81 13.77 -23.84
N ILE A 244 -0.67 14.46 -23.64
CA ILE A 244 0.55 13.87 -23.07
C ILE A 244 0.28 13.38 -21.63
N TRP A 245 -0.43 14.16 -20.82
CA TRP A 245 -0.80 13.75 -19.46
C TRP A 245 -1.70 12.51 -19.48
N ILE A 246 -2.77 12.47 -20.26
CA ILE A 246 -3.65 11.29 -20.40
C ILE A 246 -2.83 10.08 -20.85
N PHE A 247 -1.92 10.26 -21.81
CA PHE A 247 -1.07 9.18 -22.29
C PHE A 247 -0.24 8.56 -21.15
N PHE A 248 0.46 9.37 -20.37
CA PHE A 248 1.30 8.87 -19.28
C PHE A 248 0.50 8.43 -18.06
N ALA A 249 -0.57 9.15 -17.70
CA ALA A 249 -1.33 8.88 -16.47
C ALA A 249 -2.36 7.74 -16.63
N VAL A 250 -2.86 7.51 -17.84
CA VAL A 250 -3.95 6.58 -18.11
C VAL A 250 -3.55 5.50 -19.11
N VAL A 251 -3.13 5.90 -20.32
CA VAL A 251 -2.91 4.93 -21.43
C VAL A 251 -1.78 3.97 -21.09
N VAL A 252 -0.63 4.47 -20.65
CA VAL A 252 0.53 3.62 -20.33
C VAL A 252 0.23 2.65 -19.19
N PRO A 253 -0.33 3.07 -18.04
CA PRO A 253 -0.71 2.13 -16.95
C PRO A 253 -1.75 1.09 -17.36
N VAL A 254 -2.79 1.51 -18.09
CA VAL A 254 -3.88 0.60 -18.51
C VAL A 254 -3.38 -0.46 -19.50
N LEU A 255 -2.63 -0.04 -20.53
CA LEU A 255 -2.04 -1.00 -21.48
C LEU A 255 -0.96 -1.86 -20.82
N GLY A 256 -0.19 -1.27 -19.91
CA GLY A 256 0.78 -2.00 -19.10
C GLY A 256 0.13 -3.09 -18.26
N LYS A 257 -0.93 -2.74 -17.53
CA LYS A 257 -1.71 -3.72 -16.73
C LYS A 257 -2.28 -4.82 -17.62
N ALA A 258 -2.92 -4.48 -18.73
CA ALA A 258 -3.48 -5.46 -19.65
C ALA A 258 -2.42 -6.44 -20.16
N ARG A 259 -1.22 -5.94 -20.50
CA ARG A 259 -0.10 -6.77 -20.95
C ARG A 259 0.45 -7.67 -19.85
N VAL A 260 0.56 -7.17 -18.63
CA VAL A 260 1.01 -7.95 -17.48
C VAL A 260 0.00 -9.04 -17.13
N ASP A 261 -1.30 -8.75 -17.16
CA ASP A 261 -2.36 -9.71 -16.87
C ASP A 261 -2.45 -10.82 -17.94
N GLU A 262 -2.16 -10.49 -19.20
CA GLU A 262 -2.08 -11.47 -20.29
C GLU A 262 -0.88 -12.43 -20.14
N GLN A 263 0.26 -11.91 -19.67
CA GLN A 263 1.51 -12.69 -19.59
C GLN A 263 1.63 -13.49 -18.30
N ILE A 264 1.05 -13.00 -17.19
CA ILE A 264 1.20 -13.60 -15.88
C ILE A 264 -0.18 -14.02 -15.38
N SER A 265 -0.48 -15.31 -15.60
CA SER A 265 -1.69 -15.91 -15.04
C SER A 265 -1.50 -16.19 -13.55
N VAL A 266 -2.48 -15.83 -12.75
CA VAL A 266 -2.46 -15.99 -11.28
C VAL A 266 -3.75 -16.70 -10.88
N PRO A 267 -3.70 -17.72 -9.99
CA PRO A 267 -4.88 -18.35 -9.45
C PRO A 267 -5.82 -17.35 -8.77
N HIS A 268 -7.10 -17.72 -8.67
CA HIS A 268 -8.04 -16.90 -7.90
C HIS A 268 -7.96 -17.23 -6.40
N GLY A 269 -8.06 -16.22 -5.54
CA GLY A 269 -8.08 -16.42 -4.08
C GLY A 269 -9.24 -17.33 -3.63
N GLY A 270 -10.37 -17.29 -4.33
CA GLY A 270 -11.50 -18.20 -4.09
C GLY A 270 -11.16 -19.69 -4.23
N ASP A 271 -10.24 -20.05 -5.13
CA ASP A 271 -9.82 -21.45 -5.33
C ASP A 271 -9.04 -21.97 -4.11
N ILE A 272 -8.27 -21.09 -3.46
CA ILE A 272 -7.54 -21.40 -2.21
C ILE A 272 -8.54 -21.75 -1.12
N LEU A 273 -9.52 -20.86 -0.90
CA LEU A 273 -10.56 -21.02 0.11
C LEU A 273 -11.39 -22.26 -0.12
N LEU A 274 -11.80 -22.51 -1.38
CA LEU A 274 -12.59 -23.67 -1.76
C LEU A 274 -11.81 -24.97 -1.50
N THR A 275 -10.58 -25.07 -2.00
CA THR A 275 -9.72 -26.27 -1.82
C THR A 275 -9.49 -26.56 -0.34
N GLN A 276 -9.17 -25.56 0.45
CA GLN A 276 -8.96 -25.68 1.88
C GLN A 276 -10.23 -26.14 2.61
N ARG A 277 -11.40 -25.52 2.34
CA ARG A 277 -12.68 -25.88 2.96
C ARG A 277 -13.16 -27.27 2.56
N GLU A 278 -13.05 -27.64 1.28
CA GLU A 278 -13.42 -28.97 0.81
C GLU A 278 -12.57 -30.04 1.50
N THR A 279 -11.26 -29.84 1.60
CA THR A 279 -10.35 -30.78 2.28
C THR A 279 -10.70 -30.91 3.76
N VAL A 280 -10.93 -29.82 4.47
CA VAL A 280 -11.32 -29.83 5.89
C VAL A 280 -12.69 -30.48 6.09
N ASN A 281 -13.68 -30.18 5.24
CA ASN A 281 -15.01 -30.77 5.35
C ASN A 281 -15.02 -32.26 5.05
N ALA A 282 -14.30 -32.69 4.00
CA ALA A 282 -14.20 -34.12 3.65
C ALA A 282 -13.54 -34.95 4.76
N ALA A 283 -12.69 -34.36 5.58
CA ALA A 283 -12.02 -35.05 6.69
C ALA A 283 -13.00 -35.62 7.73
N TRP A 284 -14.21 -35.06 7.86
CA TRP A 284 -15.23 -35.56 8.79
C TRP A 284 -15.86 -36.89 8.34
N ASP A 285 -15.93 -37.11 7.05
CA ASP A 285 -16.56 -38.27 6.41
C ASP A 285 -15.54 -39.40 6.14
N LEU A 286 -14.25 -39.09 6.17
CA LEU A 286 -13.17 -40.02 5.86
C LEU A 286 -12.70 -40.80 7.10
N PRO A 287 -12.15 -42.02 6.93
CA PRO A 287 -11.48 -42.71 8.02
C PRO A 287 -10.35 -41.88 8.59
N LYS A 288 -10.25 -41.80 9.93
CA LYS A 288 -9.26 -40.99 10.64
C LYS A 288 -7.82 -41.30 10.25
N SER A 289 -7.51 -42.57 9.97
CA SER A 289 -6.18 -42.96 9.51
C SER A 289 -5.82 -42.34 8.17
N SER A 290 -6.81 -42.19 7.27
CA SER A 290 -6.58 -41.54 5.97
C SER A 290 -6.37 -40.01 6.08
N THR A 291 -7.04 -39.37 7.02
CA THR A 291 -6.86 -37.92 7.28
C THR A 291 -5.56 -37.61 8.04
N MET A 292 -5.14 -38.52 8.92
CA MET A 292 -3.86 -38.38 9.64
C MET A 292 -2.63 -38.64 8.75
N LYS A 293 -2.73 -39.49 7.73
CA LYS A 293 -1.60 -39.89 6.89
C LYS A 293 -0.89 -38.71 6.20
N PRO A 294 -1.57 -37.73 5.56
CA PRO A 294 -0.91 -36.56 4.96
C PRO A 294 -0.23 -35.68 6.01
N PHE A 295 -0.85 -35.51 7.18
CA PHE A 295 -0.25 -34.77 8.29
C PHE A 295 1.07 -35.43 8.75
N LEU A 296 1.06 -36.74 8.99
CA LEU A 296 2.24 -37.47 9.46
C LEU A 296 3.35 -37.57 8.43
N ALA A 297 3.04 -37.43 7.14
CA ALA A 297 4.05 -37.37 6.09
C ALA A 297 4.95 -36.12 6.21
N THR A 298 4.41 -35.02 6.73
CA THR A 298 5.14 -33.77 6.99
C THR A 298 5.58 -33.62 8.44
N HIS A 299 5.02 -34.41 9.37
CA HIS A 299 5.29 -34.37 10.81
C HIS A 299 5.60 -35.79 11.35
N PRO A 300 6.71 -36.42 10.90
CA PRO A 300 7.06 -37.77 11.30
C PRO A 300 7.35 -37.92 12.80
N GLU A 301 7.68 -36.84 13.47
CA GLU A 301 7.91 -36.77 14.94
C GLU A 301 6.67 -37.14 15.77
N TRP A 302 5.46 -37.03 15.21
CA TRP A 302 4.20 -37.33 15.88
C TRP A 302 3.65 -38.73 15.60
N VAL A 303 4.31 -39.56 14.77
CA VAL A 303 3.82 -40.89 14.34
C VAL A 303 3.52 -41.78 15.57
N VAL A 304 4.39 -41.79 16.59
CA VAL A 304 4.23 -42.63 17.80
C VAL A 304 3.00 -42.21 18.62
N HIS A 305 2.61 -40.94 18.53
CA HIS A 305 1.51 -40.35 19.31
C HIS A 305 0.22 -40.16 18.49
N ALA A 306 0.18 -40.69 17.26
CA ALA A 306 -0.89 -40.41 16.30
C ALA A 306 -2.11 -41.32 16.44
N GLN A 307 -2.09 -42.33 17.37
CA GLN A 307 -3.23 -43.22 17.57
C GLN A 307 -4.45 -42.42 18.04
N ILE A 308 -5.61 -42.66 17.41
CA ILE A 308 -6.89 -42.00 17.73
C ILE A 308 -7.82 -43.05 18.33
N ASP A 309 -8.10 -42.93 19.61
CA ASP A 309 -8.87 -43.94 20.35
C ASP A 309 -10.34 -43.52 20.56
N ARG A 310 -10.64 -42.21 20.49
CA ARG A 310 -11.98 -41.65 20.74
C ARG A 310 -12.65 -41.16 19.45
N PRO A 311 -13.99 -41.06 19.43
CA PRO A 311 -14.72 -40.47 18.32
C PRO A 311 -14.25 -39.09 17.93
N PHE A 312 -13.83 -38.26 18.88
CA PHE A 312 -13.24 -36.95 18.71
C PHE A 312 -11.98 -36.79 19.54
N GLU A 313 -10.91 -36.27 18.95
CA GLU A 313 -9.68 -35.87 19.63
C GLU A 313 -9.12 -34.63 18.96
N TRP A 314 -8.67 -33.64 19.74
CA TRP A 314 -8.14 -32.38 19.25
C TRP A 314 -6.93 -32.58 18.33
N LYS A 315 -6.04 -33.54 18.60
CA LYS A 315 -4.87 -33.83 17.74
C LYS A 315 -5.29 -34.24 16.32
N TRP A 316 -6.38 -35.00 16.17
CA TRP A 316 -6.94 -35.34 14.88
C TRP A 316 -7.58 -34.13 14.21
N TYR A 317 -8.34 -33.33 14.98
CA TYR A 317 -8.98 -32.12 14.48
C TYR A 317 -7.95 -31.14 13.89
N TYR A 318 -6.88 -30.81 14.63
CA TYR A 318 -5.85 -29.90 14.17
C TYR A 318 -4.97 -30.48 13.06
N ALA A 319 -4.76 -31.79 13.05
CA ALA A 319 -4.06 -32.45 11.95
C ALA A 319 -4.77 -32.26 10.62
N PHE A 320 -6.09 -32.47 10.53
CA PHE A 320 -6.78 -32.26 9.27
C PHE A 320 -7.00 -30.79 8.91
N GLN A 321 -7.05 -29.86 9.89
CA GLN A 321 -6.99 -28.44 9.63
C GLN A 321 -5.68 -28.07 8.88
N GLN A 322 -4.56 -28.61 9.34
CA GLN A 322 -3.28 -28.41 8.67
C GLN A 322 -3.21 -29.09 7.30
N VAL A 323 -3.82 -30.24 7.14
CA VAL A 323 -3.92 -30.90 5.81
C VAL A 323 -4.71 -30.01 4.84
N GLY A 324 -5.73 -29.30 5.30
CA GLY A 324 -6.43 -28.30 4.50
C GLY A 324 -5.52 -27.20 3.98
N ASP A 325 -4.64 -26.66 4.84
CA ASP A 325 -3.64 -25.66 4.42
C ASP A 325 -2.61 -26.25 3.47
N GLN A 326 -2.15 -27.49 3.72
CA GLN A 326 -1.21 -28.18 2.83
C GLN A 326 -1.79 -28.42 1.42
N ALA A 327 -3.09 -28.72 1.33
CA ALA A 327 -3.78 -28.88 0.06
C ALA A 327 -3.92 -27.55 -0.70
N ALA A 328 -4.13 -26.45 0.01
CA ALA A 328 -4.26 -25.13 -0.57
C ALA A 328 -2.92 -24.45 -0.85
N ALA A 329 -1.82 -24.88 -0.20
CA ALA A 329 -0.50 -24.23 -0.26
C ALA A 329 0.01 -24.01 -1.69
N PRO A 330 -0.05 -24.98 -2.64
CA PRO A 330 0.46 -24.75 -4.00
C PRO A 330 -0.27 -23.62 -4.74
N ILE A 331 -1.58 -23.50 -4.53
CA ILE A 331 -2.41 -22.45 -5.14
C ILE A 331 -2.08 -21.10 -4.50
N SER A 332 -1.95 -21.09 -3.18
CA SER A 332 -1.61 -19.92 -2.39
C SER A 332 -0.22 -19.39 -2.75
N GLU A 333 0.79 -20.24 -2.79
CA GLU A 333 2.16 -19.87 -3.19
C GLU A 333 2.19 -19.32 -4.62
N ALA A 334 1.46 -19.93 -5.55
CA ALA A 334 1.36 -19.44 -6.93
C ALA A 334 0.68 -18.07 -7.01
N LEU A 335 -0.36 -17.81 -6.18
CA LEU A 335 -1.02 -16.49 -6.11
C LEU A 335 -0.04 -15.41 -5.62
N TYR A 336 0.63 -15.63 -4.49
CA TYR A 336 1.52 -14.61 -3.90
C TYR A 336 2.78 -14.38 -4.74
N ALA A 337 3.38 -15.44 -5.29
CA ALA A 337 4.48 -15.33 -6.25
C ALA A 337 4.05 -14.58 -7.53
N GLY A 338 2.84 -14.84 -8.00
CA GLY A 338 2.25 -14.14 -9.14
C GLY A 338 2.00 -12.65 -8.85
N MET A 339 1.51 -12.29 -7.65
CA MET A 339 1.36 -10.90 -7.22
C MET A 339 2.70 -10.16 -7.23
N SER A 340 3.75 -10.76 -6.67
CA SER A 340 5.11 -10.21 -6.69
C SER A 340 5.62 -10.02 -8.11
N THR A 341 5.47 -11.02 -8.97
CA THR A 341 5.92 -10.97 -10.37
C THR A 341 5.18 -9.90 -11.17
N LYS A 342 3.86 -9.74 -10.95
CA LYS A 342 3.06 -8.68 -11.56
C LYS A 342 3.52 -7.30 -11.08
N ASP A 343 3.79 -7.15 -9.79
CA ASP A 343 4.28 -5.89 -9.23
C ASP A 343 5.63 -5.49 -9.81
N GLU A 344 6.58 -6.42 -9.93
CA GLU A 344 7.87 -6.18 -10.59
C GLU A 344 7.71 -5.79 -12.07
N ALA A 345 6.81 -6.48 -12.80
CA ALA A 345 6.52 -6.15 -14.18
C ALA A 345 5.94 -4.74 -14.33
N MET A 346 4.98 -4.37 -13.45
CA MET A 346 4.45 -3.01 -13.40
C MET A 346 5.50 -1.99 -12.98
N GLY A 347 6.45 -2.35 -12.12
CA GLY A 347 7.60 -1.53 -11.76
C GLY A 347 8.47 -1.18 -12.98
N ARG A 348 8.70 -2.11 -13.89
CA ARG A 348 9.42 -1.85 -15.16
C ARG A 348 8.63 -0.90 -16.07
N ILE A 349 7.29 -1.08 -16.15
CA ILE A 349 6.41 -0.20 -16.94
C ILE A 349 6.36 1.22 -16.35
N ALA A 350 6.46 1.36 -15.04
CA ALA A 350 6.44 2.65 -14.35
C ALA A 350 7.54 3.61 -14.85
N TRP A 351 8.68 3.12 -15.32
CA TRP A 351 9.72 3.93 -15.94
C TRP A 351 9.26 4.65 -17.23
N LEU A 352 8.21 4.13 -17.88
CA LEU A 352 7.59 4.77 -19.05
C LEU A 352 6.50 5.78 -18.67
N SER A 353 6.08 5.83 -17.40
CA SER A 353 5.03 6.70 -16.90
C SER A 353 5.48 7.46 -15.65
N PRO A 354 5.94 8.71 -15.78
CA PRO A 354 6.33 9.53 -14.63
C PRO A 354 5.27 9.62 -13.52
N PRO A 355 3.95 9.73 -13.81
CA PRO A 355 2.93 9.65 -12.77
C PRO A 355 2.94 8.31 -12.01
N LEU A 356 2.97 7.17 -12.70
CA LEU A 356 3.00 5.85 -12.08
C LEU A 356 4.29 5.63 -11.29
N LEU A 357 5.44 6.05 -11.85
CA LEU A 357 6.74 5.96 -11.15
C LEU A 357 6.72 6.78 -9.85
N THR A 358 6.18 8.00 -9.90
CA THR A 358 6.07 8.85 -8.71
C THR A 358 5.15 8.23 -7.66
N TYR A 359 3.98 7.71 -8.05
CA TYR A 359 3.05 7.03 -7.14
C TYR A 359 3.73 5.84 -6.45
N ARG A 360 4.36 4.95 -7.22
CA ARG A 360 5.10 3.80 -6.68
C ARG A 360 6.21 4.21 -5.73
N THR A 361 6.99 5.25 -6.09
CA THR A 361 8.05 5.76 -5.22
C THR A 361 7.50 6.23 -3.87
N LEU A 362 6.37 6.92 -3.87
CA LEU A 362 5.75 7.42 -2.63
C LEU A 362 5.17 6.29 -1.78
N THR A 363 4.50 5.30 -2.37
CA THR A 363 3.95 4.14 -1.66
C THR A 363 5.06 3.23 -1.11
N THR A 364 6.15 3.06 -1.85
CA THR A 364 7.32 2.31 -1.36
C THR A 364 8.00 3.02 -0.18
N LEU A 365 8.18 4.35 -0.26
CA LEU A 365 8.72 5.12 0.88
C LEU A 365 7.81 5.05 2.11
N ALA A 366 6.50 5.01 1.91
CA ALA A 366 5.49 4.88 2.97
C ALA A 366 5.30 3.43 3.45
N ARG A 367 5.85 2.43 2.76
CA ARG A 367 5.63 1.00 3.02
C ARG A 367 4.14 0.63 2.98
N THR A 368 3.48 1.03 1.90
CA THR A 368 2.05 0.79 1.67
C THR A 368 1.80 0.13 0.32
N ASP A 369 2.84 -0.44 -0.26
CA ASP A 369 2.87 -1.11 -1.56
C ASP A 369 2.67 -2.64 -1.46
N VAL A 370 2.69 -3.33 -2.62
CA VAL A 370 2.53 -4.79 -2.70
C VAL A 370 3.61 -5.54 -1.90
N PRO A 371 4.90 -5.21 -1.99
CA PRO A 371 5.93 -5.89 -1.20
C PRO A 371 5.66 -5.86 0.30
N GLN A 372 5.22 -4.72 0.85
CA GLN A 372 4.90 -4.61 2.27
C GLN A 372 3.70 -5.49 2.65
N HIS A 373 2.65 -5.52 1.84
CA HIS A 373 1.51 -6.39 2.10
C HIS A 373 1.92 -7.88 2.08
N LEU A 374 2.71 -8.30 1.08
CA LEU A 374 3.20 -9.67 1.00
C LEU A 374 4.09 -10.04 2.20
N HIS A 375 4.92 -9.11 2.66
CA HIS A 375 5.72 -9.27 3.86
C HIS A 375 4.83 -9.50 5.10
N TYR A 376 3.79 -8.68 5.28
CA TYR A 376 2.83 -8.86 6.38
C TYR A 376 2.14 -10.24 6.34
N ILE A 377 1.68 -10.69 5.17
CA ILE A 377 1.06 -12.02 5.04
C ILE A 377 2.05 -13.14 5.38
N HIS A 378 3.33 -12.99 5.00
CA HIS A 378 4.38 -13.93 5.38
C HIS A 378 4.57 -13.97 6.91
N CYS A 379 4.63 -12.83 7.56
CA CYS A 379 4.71 -12.74 9.02
C CYS A 379 3.50 -13.38 9.74
N ALA A 380 2.30 -13.21 9.20
CA ALA A 380 1.10 -13.86 9.74
C ALA A 380 1.18 -15.39 9.62
N ARG A 381 1.76 -15.93 8.53
CA ARG A 381 2.00 -17.37 8.35
C ARG A 381 3.04 -17.91 9.30
N ASP A 382 4.16 -17.21 9.46
CA ASP A 382 5.23 -17.61 10.38
C ASP A 382 4.72 -17.62 11.82
N PHE A 383 3.94 -16.62 12.20
CA PHE A 383 3.30 -16.60 13.50
C PHE A 383 2.33 -17.76 13.68
N HIS A 384 1.50 -18.06 12.69
CA HIS A 384 0.58 -19.21 12.76
C HIS A 384 1.33 -20.55 12.84
N ALA A 385 2.45 -20.70 12.12
CA ALA A 385 3.32 -21.86 12.23
C ALA A 385 3.90 -21.98 13.67
N SER A 386 4.27 -20.87 14.30
CA SER A 386 4.73 -20.86 15.70
C SER A 386 3.65 -21.30 16.69
N LEU A 387 2.37 -20.92 16.42
CA LEU A 387 1.24 -21.44 17.23
C LEU A 387 1.13 -22.97 17.13
N ARG A 388 1.25 -23.55 15.94
CA ARG A 388 1.23 -25.00 15.76
C ARG A 388 2.37 -25.67 16.49
N GLN A 389 3.59 -25.14 16.38
CA GLN A 389 4.76 -25.67 17.10
C GLN A 389 4.57 -25.61 18.62
N PHE A 390 3.92 -24.56 19.12
CA PHE A 390 3.63 -24.42 20.55
C PHE A 390 2.56 -25.42 21.04
N TYR A 391 1.45 -25.60 20.29
CA TYR A 391 0.33 -26.42 20.74
C TYR A 391 0.52 -27.93 20.49
N TYR A 392 1.22 -28.36 19.46
CA TYR A 392 1.33 -29.78 19.07
C TYR A 392 1.94 -30.67 20.15
N PRO A 393 3.00 -30.29 20.90
CA PRO A 393 3.53 -31.12 21.98
C PRO A 393 2.49 -31.47 23.06
N MET A 394 1.61 -30.53 23.37
CA MET A 394 0.53 -30.73 24.34
C MET A 394 -0.63 -31.55 23.76
N LEU A 395 -0.99 -31.30 22.51
CA LEU A 395 -2.10 -32.00 21.84
C LEU A 395 -1.80 -33.47 21.57
N PHE A 396 -0.56 -33.81 21.25
CA PHE A 396 -0.13 -35.18 21.01
C PHE A 396 0.31 -35.90 22.30
N GLY A 397 0.13 -35.28 23.47
CA GLY A 397 0.38 -35.91 24.76
C GLY A 397 1.85 -36.15 25.08
N LYS A 398 2.77 -35.44 24.43
CA LYS A 398 4.20 -35.50 24.70
C LYS A 398 4.59 -34.68 25.92
N GLU A 399 3.88 -33.63 26.20
CA GLU A 399 4.07 -32.77 27.37
C GLU A 399 2.83 -32.71 28.25
N ALA A 400 3.03 -32.66 29.58
CA ALA A 400 1.94 -32.46 30.51
C ALA A 400 1.44 -31.01 30.39
N PHE A 401 0.12 -30.85 30.36
CA PHE A 401 -0.49 -29.52 30.30
C PHE A 401 -0.66 -28.93 31.71
N SER A 402 -0.10 -27.75 31.93
CA SER A 402 -0.30 -26.94 33.13
C SER A 402 -0.69 -25.52 32.68
N LEU A 403 -1.84 -25.04 33.12
CA LEU A 403 -2.33 -23.71 32.77
C LEU A 403 -1.40 -22.59 33.27
N GLU A 404 -0.78 -22.78 34.43
CA GLU A 404 0.14 -21.80 35.03
C GLU A 404 1.42 -21.62 34.17
N GLU A 405 1.92 -22.69 33.57
CA GLU A 405 3.10 -22.68 32.72
C GLU A 405 2.74 -22.27 31.28
N PHE A 406 1.53 -22.57 30.82
CA PHE A 406 1.02 -22.31 29.51
C PHE A 406 0.82 -20.81 29.22
N ILE A 407 0.17 -20.08 30.13
CA ILE A 407 -0.21 -18.67 29.91
C ILE A 407 0.99 -17.78 29.61
N PRO A 408 2.12 -17.84 30.36
CA PRO A 408 3.28 -17.01 30.05
C PRO A 408 3.98 -17.33 28.72
N GLN A 409 3.88 -18.59 28.28
CA GLN A 409 4.55 -19.09 27.07
C GLN A 409 3.70 -18.95 25.81
N LEU A 410 2.40 -18.60 25.94
CA LEU A 410 1.49 -18.47 24.79
C LEU A 410 2.03 -17.44 23.79
N PRO A 411 2.26 -17.83 22.54
CA PRO A 411 2.82 -16.94 21.53
C PRO A 411 1.99 -15.67 21.34
N ARG A 412 2.68 -14.55 21.21
CA ARG A 412 2.09 -13.24 20.89
C ARG A 412 2.67 -12.78 19.57
N PHE A 413 1.81 -12.23 18.74
CA PHE A 413 2.28 -11.65 17.49
C PHE A 413 3.07 -10.37 17.76
N GLU A 414 4.26 -10.32 17.19
CA GLU A 414 5.07 -9.11 17.10
C GLU A 414 5.23 -8.78 15.62
N PRO A 415 5.01 -7.51 15.20
CA PRO A 415 5.22 -7.13 13.82
C PRO A 415 6.64 -7.48 13.36
N CYS A 416 6.75 -8.09 12.18
CA CYS A 416 8.06 -8.40 11.64
C CYS A 416 8.82 -7.11 11.34
N THR A 417 9.95 -6.93 11.95
CA THR A 417 10.92 -5.90 11.56
C THR A 417 11.78 -6.46 10.43
N GLU A 418 11.84 -5.76 9.29
CA GLU A 418 12.86 -6.08 8.29
C GLU A 418 14.25 -5.88 8.91
N HIS A 419 15.05 -6.94 8.85
CA HIS A 419 16.49 -6.87 9.14
C HIS A 419 17.27 -6.41 7.89
#